data_ccdf8c22fdce7b1918cadc600840f810
#
_entry.id   ccdf8c22fdce7b1918cadc600840f810
#
_cell.length_a   1.000
_cell.length_b   1.000
_cell.length_c   1.000
_cell.angle_alpha   90.00
_cell.angle_beta   90.00
_cell.angle_gamma   90.00
#
_symmetry.space_group_name_H-M   'P 1'
#
loop_
_entity.id
_entity.type
_entity.pdbx_description
1 polymer ?
#
loop_
_entity_poly.entity_id
_entity_poly.type
_entity_poly.pdbx_seq_one_letter_code
_entity_poly.pdbx_strand_id
1 'polypeptide(L)'
;MKRDKKQAAVGFIFITMLLDVIGWGIIIPVIPALIEELIQGDLSEAAKVGGWLTFAYAIVQFIFAPIIGNLSDKYGRRPVILASLFGFSLDYLLLAFSPTITWLFIGRIIAGITGASITTASAYIADISTPENRAKNFGLIGAAFGLGFIIGPVIGGLLGQYGSRVPFYATAILCMLNFLYGYFILPESLPKENRRAFDIKRANPIGSFKHLKKYPSLIGLVAAVFILYTASHAIQSNWSYFTMYQFNWDEKMVGLSLGAIGLLVALVQGVLIRWIHPIL
;
A
#
# COMPACT_ATOMS: atom_id res chain seq x y z
N MET A 1 28.84 16.22 -3.22
CA MET A 1 27.57 16.89 -3.54
C MET A 1 26.54 16.06 -4.32
N LYS A 2 26.84 15.42 -5.47
CA LYS A 2 25.85 14.57 -6.19
C LYS A 2 25.51 13.26 -5.44
N ARG A 3 26.46 12.68 -4.71
CA ARG A 3 26.25 11.42 -3.93
C ARG A 3 25.33 11.64 -2.74
N ASP A 4 25.45 12.78 -2.05
CA ASP A 4 24.60 13.12 -0.91
C ASP A 4 23.14 13.35 -1.30
N LYS A 5 22.89 13.99 -2.45
CA LYS A 5 21.53 14.20 -2.96
C LYS A 5 20.81 12.90 -3.33
N LYS A 6 21.52 11.91 -3.90
CA LYS A 6 20.95 10.59 -4.22
C LYS A 6 20.63 9.80 -2.95
N GLN A 7 21.50 9.88 -1.94
CA GLN A 7 21.29 9.18 -0.67
C GLN A 7 20.11 9.80 0.12
N ALA A 8 19.99 11.12 0.10
CA ALA A 8 18.82 11.82 0.65
C ALA A 8 17.52 11.43 -0.06
N ALA A 9 17.54 11.25 -1.39
CA ALA A 9 16.38 10.81 -2.16
C ALA A 9 15.95 9.37 -1.81
N VAL A 10 16.89 8.45 -1.54
CA VAL A 10 16.57 7.09 -1.07
C VAL A 10 15.89 7.15 0.30
N GLY A 11 16.42 7.95 1.24
CA GLY A 11 15.82 8.14 2.56
C GLY A 11 14.42 8.76 2.46
N PHE A 12 14.23 9.71 1.56
CA PHE A 12 12.91 10.30 1.29
C PHE A 12 11.91 9.24 0.82
N ILE A 13 12.26 8.43 -0.20
CA ILE A 13 11.36 7.39 -0.73
C ILE A 13 11.04 6.36 0.36
N PHE A 14 12.02 5.99 1.20
CA PHE A 14 11.77 5.10 2.34
C PHE A 14 10.71 5.68 3.28
N ILE A 15 10.85 6.94 3.69
CA ILE A 15 9.88 7.61 4.57
C ILE A 15 8.51 7.69 3.90
N THR A 16 8.46 8.08 2.62
CA THR A 16 7.21 8.14 1.84
C THR A 16 6.50 6.79 1.83
N MET A 17 7.22 5.71 1.49
CA MET A 17 6.67 4.37 1.48
C MET A 17 6.23 3.90 2.86
N LEU A 18 7.01 4.19 3.90
CA LEU A 18 6.67 3.86 5.27
C LEU A 18 5.37 4.56 5.70
N LEU A 19 5.24 5.85 5.43
CA LEU A 19 4.04 6.63 5.78
C LEU A 19 2.81 6.15 4.99
N ASP A 20 2.96 5.80 3.72
CA ASP A 20 1.89 5.22 2.90
C ASP A 20 1.40 3.88 3.49
N VAL A 21 2.33 2.99 3.87
CA VAL A 21 1.97 1.68 4.45
C VAL A 21 1.39 1.83 5.86
N ILE A 22 1.91 2.76 6.68
CA ILE A 22 1.31 3.11 7.97
C ILE A 22 -0.12 3.58 7.76
N GLY A 23 -0.35 4.51 6.81
CA GLY A 23 -1.68 5.02 6.49
C GLY A 23 -2.65 3.91 6.10
N TRP A 24 -2.20 2.97 5.28
CA TRP A 24 -3.01 1.81 4.92
C TRP A 24 -3.28 0.89 6.13
N GLY A 25 -2.26 0.64 6.96
CA GLY A 25 -2.38 -0.17 8.17
C GLY A 25 -3.32 0.41 9.22
N ILE A 26 -3.36 1.74 9.37
CA ILE A 26 -4.21 2.44 10.35
C ILE A 26 -5.69 2.11 10.19
N ILE A 27 -6.18 1.97 8.95
CA ILE A 27 -7.61 1.76 8.70
C ILE A 27 -8.07 0.32 8.90
N ILE A 28 -7.17 -0.66 8.86
CA ILE A 28 -7.52 -2.09 8.93
C ILE A 28 -8.34 -2.45 10.17
N PRO A 29 -7.96 -2.06 11.40
CA PRO A 29 -8.72 -2.43 12.59
C PRO A 29 -10.04 -1.66 12.76
N VAL A 30 -10.23 -0.53 12.08
CA VAL A 30 -11.37 0.37 12.31
C VAL A 30 -12.42 0.37 11.20
N ILE A 31 -12.07 -0.19 10.02
CA ILE A 31 -13.00 -0.23 8.88
C ILE A 31 -14.28 -1.02 9.19
N PRO A 32 -14.26 -2.15 9.96
CA PRO A 32 -15.50 -2.84 10.33
C PRO A 32 -16.48 -1.93 11.07
N ALA A 33 -16.01 -1.24 12.13
CA ALA A 33 -16.85 -0.37 12.95
C ALA A 33 -17.44 0.80 12.14
N LEU A 34 -16.66 1.41 11.23
CA LEU A 34 -17.17 2.46 10.36
C LEU A 34 -18.26 1.94 9.41
N ILE A 35 -18.10 0.74 8.87
CA ILE A 35 -19.09 0.15 7.98
C ILE A 35 -20.38 -0.17 8.76
N GLU A 36 -20.29 -0.80 9.94
CA GLU A 36 -21.45 -1.08 10.81
C GLU A 36 -22.22 0.20 11.13
N GLU A 37 -21.50 1.29 11.50
CA GLU A 37 -22.11 2.61 11.75
C GLU A 37 -22.91 3.10 10.53
N LEU A 38 -22.36 2.96 9.31
CA LEU A 38 -22.98 3.49 8.10
C LEU A 38 -24.12 2.64 7.55
N ILE A 39 -24.09 1.30 7.73
CA ILE A 39 -25.16 0.40 7.30
C ILE A 39 -26.24 0.25 8.36
N GLN A 40 -25.97 0.62 9.62
CA GLN A 40 -26.81 0.35 10.78
C GLN A 40 -27.16 -1.15 10.89
N GLY A 41 -26.21 -2.00 10.52
CA GLY A 41 -26.33 -3.44 10.44
C GLY A 41 -25.36 -4.18 11.35
N ASP A 42 -25.22 -5.48 11.14
CA ASP A 42 -24.33 -6.32 11.92
C ASP A 42 -22.93 -6.48 11.27
N LEU A 43 -22.00 -7.07 12.02
CA LEU A 43 -20.62 -7.31 11.58
C LEU A 43 -20.55 -8.25 10.36
N SER A 44 -21.51 -9.16 10.18
CA SER A 44 -21.56 -10.06 9.02
C SER A 44 -21.90 -9.31 7.73
N GLU A 45 -22.83 -8.36 7.81
CA GLU A 45 -23.16 -7.45 6.71
C GLU A 45 -22.00 -6.50 6.42
N ALA A 46 -21.38 -5.96 7.47
CA ALA A 46 -20.19 -5.12 7.35
C ALA A 46 -19.03 -5.86 6.66
N ALA A 47 -18.83 -7.14 6.95
CA ALA A 47 -17.81 -7.96 6.29
C ALA A 47 -18.05 -8.12 4.78
N LYS A 48 -19.31 -8.30 4.35
CA LYS A 48 -19.67 -8.36 2.92
C LYS A 48 -19.38 -7.05 2.22
N VAL A 49 -19.79 -5.92 2.82
CA VAL A 49 -19.52 -4.58 2.28
C VAL A 49 -18.00 -4.31 2.23
N GLY A 50 -17.26 -4.65 3.29
CA GLY A 50 -15.81 -4.54 3.35
C GLY A 50 -15.10 -5.34 2.27
N GLY A 51 -15.59 -6.55 1.97
CA GLY A 51 -15.13 -7.37 0.85
C GLY A 51 -15.31 -6.67 -0.49
N TRP A 52 -16.48 -6.08 -0.75
CA TRP A 52 -16.74 -5.31 -1.98
C TRP A 52 -15.91 -4.03 -2.08
N LEU A 53 -15.68 -3.32 -0.97
CA LEU A 53 -14.80 -2.14 -0.93
C LEU A 53 -13.35 -2.52 -1.27
N THR A 54 -12.88 -3.64 -0.72
CA THR A 54 -11.53 -4.16 -1.02
C THR A 54 -11.43 -4.59 -2.49
N PHE A 55 -12.44 -5.26 -3.02
CA PHE A 55 -12.50 -5.64 -4.43
C PHE A 55 -12.51 -4.42 -5.34
N ALA A 56 -13.33 -3.39 -5.05
CA ALA A 56 -13.40 -2.16 -5.83
C ALA A 56 -12.03 -1.46 -5.90
N TYR A 57 -11.34 -1.34 -4.76
CA TYR A 57 -9.99 -0.81 -4.71
C TYR A 57 -9.02 -1.64 -5.58
N ALA A 58 -9.00 -2.96 -5.38
CA ALA A 58 -8.03 -3.84 -6.04
C ALA A 58 -8.21 -3.90 -7.56
N ILE A 59 -9.45 -3.96 -8.06
CA ILE A 59 -9.71 -4.02 -9.51
C ILE A 59 -9.35 -2.69 -10.19
N VAL A 60 -9.66 -1.55 -9.55
CA VAL A 60 -9.28 -0.24 -10.07
C VAL A 60 -7.76 -0.10 -10.07
N GLN A 61 -7.08 -0.47 -8.99
CA GLN A 61 -5.62 -0.46 -8.90
C GLN A 61 -4.99 -1.35 -9.97
N PHE A 62 -5.51 -2.55 -10.21
CA PHE A 62 -5.03 -3.46 -11.26
C PHE A 62 -5.11 -2.83 -12.65
N ILE A 63 -6.21 -2.14 -12.96
CA ILE A 63 -6.42 -1.48 -14.25
C ILE A 63 -5.50 -0.26 -14.38
N PHE A 64 -5.40 0.56 -13.34
CA PHE A 64 -4.69 1.85 -13.40
C PHE A 64 -3.19 1.76 -13.13
N ALA A 65 -2.69 0.72 -12.46
CA ALA A 65 -1.27 0.59 -12.15
C ALA A 65 -0.35 0.68 -13.39
N PRO A 66 -0.60 -0.03 -14.51
CA PRO A 66 0.21 0.12 -15.71
C PRO A 66 0.02 1.47 -16.40
N ILE A 67 -1.17 2.09 -16.29
CA ILE A 67 -1.44 3.43 -16.81
C ILE A 67 -0.61 4.47 -16.08
N ILE A 68 -0.66 4.45 -14.74
CA ILE A 68 0.10 5.37 -13.88
C ILE A 68 1.61 5.15 -14.05
N GLY A 69 2.06 3.89 -14.14
CA GLY A 69 3.45 3.58 -14.46
C GLY A 69 3.90 4.23 -15.77
N ASN A 70 3.10 4.12 -16.82
CA ASN A 70 3.37 4.71 -18.12
C ASN A 70 3.30 6.26 -18.10
N LEU A 71 2.37 6.84 -17.32
CA LEU A 71 2.33 8.28 -17.08
C LEU A 71 3.59 8.77 -16.36
N SER A 72 4.11 7.99 -15.42
CA SER A 72 5.35 8.32 -14.72
C SER A 72 6.59 8.25 -15.62
N ASP A 73 6.58 7.37 -16.65
CA ASP A 73 7.61 7.35 -17.69
C ASP A 73 7.55 8.59 -18.59
N LYS A 74 6.36 9.15 -18.81
CA LYS A 74 6.16 10.32 -19.68
C LYS A 74 6.41 11.65 -18.97
N TYR A 75 5.80 11.83 -17.81
CA TYR A 75 5.81 13.12 -17.11
C TYR A 75 6.94 13.24 -16.08
N GLY A 76 7.55 12.13 -15.70
CA GLY A 76 8.53 12.02 -14.64
C GLY A 76 7.96 11.31 -13.40
N ARG A 77 8.83 10.81 -12.56
CA ARG A 77 8.45 10.06 -11.35
C ARG A 77 7.84 10.96 -10.27
N ARG A 78 8.50 12.12 -10.04
CA ARG A 78 8.12 13.05 -8.98
C ARG A 78 6.67 13.51 -9.07
N PRO A 79 6.15 14.06 -10.19
CA PRO A 79 4.78 14.54 -10.24
C PRO A 79 3.75 13.45 -10.02
N VAL A 80 4.03 12.21 -10.46
CA VAL A 80 3.11 11.08 -10.29
C VAL A 80 3.10 10.61 -8.83
N ILE A 81 4.24 10.53 -8.14
CA ILE A 81 4.30 10.24 -6.70
C ILE A 81 3.51 11.29 -5.92
N LEU A 82 3.74 12.57 -6.20
CA LEU A 82 3.04 13.65 -5.51
C LEU A 82 1.52 13.61 -5.75
N ALA A 83 1.09 13.36 -7.00
CA ALA A 83 -0.34 13.20 -7.31
C ALA A 83 -0.96 12.02 -6.56
N SER A 84 -0.24 10.90 -6.43
CA SER A 84 -0.69 9.73 -5.65
C SER A 84 -0.84 10.06 -4.17
N LEU A 85 0.14 10.73 -3.56
CA LEU A 85 0.08 11.13 -2.14
C LEU A 85 -1.08 12.09 -1.86
N PHE A 86 -1.29 13.06 -2.75
CA PHE A 86 -2.43 13.98 -2.66
C PHE A 86 -3.76 13.23 -2.79
N GLY A 87 -3.85 12.30 -3.76
CA GLY A 87 -5.04 11.48 -3.96
C GLY A 87 -5.36 10.59 -2.75
N PHE A 88 -4.37 10.01 -2.09
CA PHE A 88 -4.57 9.29 -0.84
C PHE A 88 -5.08 10.19 0.29
N SER A 89 -4.51 11.40 0.44
CA SER A 89 -5.01 12.34 1.44
C SER A 89 -6.48 12.67 1.20
N LEU A 90 -6.87 12.89 -0.06
CA LEU A 90 -8.26 13.14 -0.44
C LEU A 90 -9.17 11.93 -0.16
N ASP A 91 -8.73 10.72 -0.50
CA ASP A 91 -9.45 9.48 -0.19
C ASP A 91 -9.73 9.36 1.31
N TYR A 92 -8.71 9.50 2.14
CA TYR A 92 -8.89 9.38 3.59
C TYR A 92 -9.77 10.48 4.17
N LEU A 93 -9.75 11.70 3.61
CA LEU A 93 -10.73 12.74 3.97
C LEU A 93 -12.15 12.34 3.58
N LEU A 94 -12.35 11.80 2.39
CA LEU A 94 -13.66 11.30 1.96
C LEU A 94 -14.16 10.17 2.87
N LEU A 95 -13.29 9.26 3.30
CA LEU A 95 -13.64 8.21 4.26
C LEU A 95 -14.00 8.79 5.63
N ALA A 96 -13.23 9.76 6.12
CA ALA A 96 -13.46 10.41 7.41
C ALA A 96 -14.81 11.16 7.48
N PHE A 97 -15.20 11.82 6.40
CA PHE A 97 -16.45 12.59 6.30
C PHE A 97 -17.60 11.81 5.66
N SER A 98 -17.42 10.53 5.33
CA SER A 98 -18.41 9.75 4.60
C SER A 98 -19.74 9.69 5.37
N PRO A 99 -20.85 10.16 4.76
CA PRO A 99 -22.18 10.03 5.35
C PRO A 99 -22.87 8.71 4.96
N THR A 100 -22.38 8.02 3.93
CA THR A 100 -22.96 6.78 3.40
C THR A 100 -21.89 5.86 2.83
N ILE A 101 -22.23 4.58 2.67
CA ILE A 101 -21.37 3.56 2.03
C ILE A 101 -20.93 3.97 0.61
N THR A 102 -21.77 4.69 -0.13
CA THR A 102 -21.42 5.16 -1.49
C THR A 102 -20.15 6.03 -1.48
N TRP A 103 -19.99 6.87 -0.46
CA TRP A 103 -18.80 7.70 -0.32
C TRP A 103 -17.53 6.87 -0.04
N LEU A 104 -17.67 5.76 0.71
CA LEU A 104 -16.57 4.82 0.90
C LEU A 104 -16.15 4.19 -0.43
N PHE A 105 -17.10 3.78 -1.28
CA PHE A 105 -16.80 3.26 -2.62
C PHE A 105 -16.11 4.30 -3.51
N ILE A 106 -16.57 5.56 -3.50
CA ILE A 106 -15.92 6.66 -4.25
C ILE A 106 -14.47 6.82 -3.79
N GLY A 107 -14.23 6.87 -2.48
CA GLY A 107 -12.90 6.92 -1.92
C GLY A 107 -12.03 5.74 -2.37
N ARG A 108 -12.53 4.50 -2.27
CA ARG A 108 -11.79 3.31 -2.72
C ARG A 108 -11.45 3.32 -4.21
N ILE A 109 -12.30 3.90 -5.06
CA ILE A 109 -12.01 4.09 -6.48
C ILE A 109 -10.86 5.11 -6.65
N ILE A 110 -10.94 6.25 -5.96
CA ILE A 110 -9.86 7.27 -5.99
C ILE A 110 -8.54 6.65 -5.51
N ALA A 111 -8.56 5.93 -4.37
CA ALA A 111 -7.39 5.24 -3.86
C ALA A 111 -6.84 4.20 -4.84
N GLY A 112 -7.71 3.45 -5.53
CA GLY A 112 -7.30 2.49 -6.56
C GLY A 112 -6.59 3.16 -7.75
N ILE A 113 -7.09 4.31 -8.20
CA ILE A 113 -6.45 5.11 -9.26
C ILE A 113 -5.08 5.63 -8.80
N THR A 114 -5.02 6.19 -7.59
CA THR A 114 -3.80 6.83 -7.06
C THR A 114 -2.82 5.83 -6.44
N GLY A 115 -3.25 4.61 -6.14
CA GLY A 115 -2.50 3.57 -5.43
C GLY A 115 -1.27 2.98 -6.16
N ALA A 116 -0.93 3.52 -7.33
CA ALA A 116 0.27 3.14 -8.07
C ALA A 116 1.56 3.82 -7.55
N SER A 117 1.51 4.47 -6.38
CA SER A 117 2.69 5.07 -5.72
C SER A 117 3.84 4.06 -5.57
N ILE A 118 3.53 2.80 -5.18
CA ILE A 118 4.50 1.71 -5.00
C ILE A 118 5.27 1.40 -6.28
N THR A 119 4.58 1.29 -7.43
CA THR A 119 5.23 0.99 -8.71
C THR A 119 6.11 2.14 -9.16
N THR A 120 5.64 3.39 -9.00
CA THR A 120 6.40 4.59 -9.35
C THR A 120 7.58 4.79 -8.39
N ALA A 121 7.42 4.53 -7.08
CA ALA A 121 8.50 4.58 -6.11
C ALA A 121 9.58 3.52 -6.38
N SER A 122 9.17 2.30 -6.78
CA SER A 122 10.09 1.24 -7.20
C SER A 122 10.89 1.64 -8.44
N ALA A 123 10.22 2.26 -9.43
CA ALA A 123 10.88 2.80 -10.61
C ALA A 123 11.83 3.96 -10.24
N TYR A 124 11.42 4.85 -9.35
CA TYR A 124 12.27 5.92 -8.82
C TYR A 124 13.55 5.36 -8.18
N ILE A 125 13.42 4.34 -7.31
CA ILE A 125 14.58 3.67 -6.69
C ILE A 125 15.47 3.04 -7.75
N ALA A 126 14.88 2.42 -8.79
CA ALA A 126 15.66 1.86 -9.90
C ALA A 126 16.48 2.93 -10.63
N ASP A 127 15.88 4.12 -10.87
CA ASP A 127 16.51 5.23 -11.59
C ASP A 127 17.71 5.83 -10.83
N ILE A 128 17.66 5.85 -9.48
CA ILE A 128 18.74 6.44 -8.66
C ILE A 128 19.77 5.43 -8.17
N SER A 129 19.50 4.13 -8.33
CA SER A 129 20.37 3.05 -7.84
C SER A 129 21.43 2.66 -8.85
N THR A 130 22.64 2.36 -8.36
CA THR A 130 23.69 1.68 -9.13
C THR A 130 23.53 0.16 -9.00
N PRO A 131 24.15 -0.66 -9.89
CA PRO A 131 24.10 -2.12 -9.76
C PRO A 131 24.50 -2.62 -8.36
N GLU A 132 25.51 -1.99 -7.73
CA GLU A 132 26.09 -2.39 -6.45
C GLU A 132 25.15 -2.13 -5.26
N ASN A 133 24.34 -1.07 -5.31
CA ASN A 133 23.46 -0.68 -4.19
C ASN A 133 21.98 -0.98 -4.45
N ARG A 134 21.62 -1.49 -5.63
CA ARG A 134 20.25 -1.72 -6.06
C ARG A 134 19.49 -2.65 -5.12
N ALA A 135 20.09 -3.80 -4.80
CA ALA A 135 19.47 -4.77 -3.88
C ALA A 135 19.22 -4.16 -2.50
N LYS A 136 20.19 -3.39 -1.96
CA LYS A 136 20.06 -2.67 -0.69
C LYS A 136 18.90 -1.66 -0.73
N ASN A 137 18.82 -0.86 -1.78
CA ASN A 137 17.80 0.20 -1.91
C ASN A 137 16.40 -0.40 -2.09
N PHE A 138 16.25 -1.51 -2.84
CA PHE A 138 14.99 -2.24 -2.93
C PHE A 138 14.62 -2.92 -1.61
N GLY A 139 15.59 -3.38 -0.84
CA GLY A 139 15.36 -3.91 0.51
C GLY A 139 14.73 -2.90 1.47
N LEU A 140 14.97 -1.59 1.28
CA LEU A 140 14.31 -0.54 2.07
C LEU A 140 12.80 -0.47 1.81
N ILE A 141 12.33 -0.78 0.59
CA ILE A 141 10.90 -0.88 0.31
C ILE A 141 10.28 -1.99 1.18
N GLY A 142 10.90 -3.16 1.20
CA GLY A 142 10.45 -4.26 2.08
C GLY A 142 10.47 -3.90 3.56
N ALA A 143 11.50 -3.18 4.02
CA ALA A 143 11.58 -2.68 5.38
C ALA A 143 10.47 -1.65 5.70
N ALA A 144 10.15 -0.74 4.77
CA ALA A 144 9.05 0.20 4.93
C ALA A 144 7.71 -0.52 5.05
N PHE A 145 7.47 -1.56 4.23
CA PHE A 145 6.29 -2.41 4.33
C PHE A 145 6.22 -3.13 5.68
N GLY A 146 7.29 -3.80 6.08
CA GLY A 146 7.33 -4.53 7.36
C GLY A 146 7.06 -3.63 8.56
N LEU A 147 7.75 -2.49 8.65
CA LEU A 147 7.55 -1.52 9.73
C LEU A 147 6.17 -0.87 9.69
N GLY A 148 5.68 -0.51 8.50
CA GLY A 148 4.37 0.10 8.33
C GLY A 148 3.23 -0.83 8.75
N PHE A 149 3.32 -2.12 8.44
CA PHE A 149 2.36 -3.14 8.86
C PHE A 149 2.41 -3.46 10.36
N ILE A 150 3.50 -3.16 11.05
CA ILE A 150 3.58 -3.25 12.52
C ILE A 150 2.96 -2.00 13.14
N ILE A 151 3.40 -0.83 12.71
CA ILE A 151 3.08 0.46 13.33
C ILE A 151 1.63 0.89 13.00
N GLY A 152 1.22 0.71 11.74
CA GLY A 152 -0.07 1.18 11.24
C GLY A 152 -1.27 0.64 12.03
N PRO A 153 -1.47 -0.69 12.09
CA PRO A 153 -2.61 -1.26 12.81
C PRO A 153 -2.60 -0.95 14.29
N VAL A 154 -1.44 -0.88 14.94
CA VAL A 154 -1.33 -0.49 16.36
C VAL A 154 -1.82 0.93 16.57
N ILE A 155 -1.35 1.89 15.75
CA ILE A 155 -1.83 3.28 15.82
C ILE A 155 -3.33 3.34 15.49
N GLY A 156 -3.77 2.61 14.47
CA GLY A 156 -5.18 2.56 14.06
C GLY A 156 -6.11 2.07 15.17
N GLY A 157 -5.74 0.96 15.80
CA GLY A 157 -6.49 0.40 16.93
C GLY A 157 -6.53 1.32 18.15
N LEU A 158 -5.43 1.99 18.47
CA LEU A 158 -5.38 2.98 19.55
C LEU A 158 -6.23 4.21 19.25
N LEU A 159 -6.16 4.73 18.04
CA LEU A 159 -6.98 5.88 17.61
C LEU A 159 -8.45 5.53 17.48
N GLY A 160 -8.79 4.29 17.11
CA GLY A 160 -10.16 3.79 17.00
C GLY A 160 -10.95 3.91 18.29
N GLN A 161 -10.28 3.83 19.46
CA GLN A 161 -10.91 4.02 20.76
C GLN A 161 -11.51 5.42 20.96
N TYR A 162 -11.07 6.40 20.18
CA TYR A 162 -11.61 7.77 20.22
C TYR A 162 -12.73 8.00 19.17
N GLY A 163 -13.09 6.96 18.42
CA GLY A 163 -14.16 6.96 17.42
C GLY A 163 -13.70 6.37 16.08
N SER A 164 -14.63 5.72 15.37
CA SER A 164 -14.40 5.02 14.10
C SER A 164 -13.77 5.90 13.00
N ARG A 165 -13.97 7.21 13.06
CA ARG A 165 -13.50 8.19 12.06
C ARG A 165 -12.14 8.82 12.38
N VAL A 166 -11.70 8.79 13.65
CA VAL A 166 -10.45 9.43 14.09
C VAL A 166 -9.22 8.91 13.34
N PRO A 167 -9.07 7.59 13.11
CA PRO A 167 -7.95 7.04 12.33
C PRO A 167 -7.89 7.58 10.90
N PHE A 168 -9.03 7.82 10.25
CA PHE A 168 -9.06 8.36 8.88
C PHE A 168 -8.61 9.82 8.82
N TYR A 169 -9.00 10.65 9.80
CA TYR A 169 -8.47 12.03 9.91
C TYR A 169 -6.96 12.01 10.10
N ALA A 170 -6.46 11.17 11.01
CA ALA A 170 -5.03 11.06 11.26
C ALA A 170 -4.26 10.64 10.00
N THR A 171 -4.80 9.66 9.26
CA THR A 171 -4.19 9.18 8.01
C THR A 171 -4.22 10.24 6.92
N ALA A 172 -5.33 10.98 6.77
CA ALA A 172 -5.44 12.07 5.80
C ALA A 172 -4.38 13.15 6.06
N ILE A 173 -4.22 13.54 7.33
CA ILE A 173 -3.18 14.51 7.74
C ILE A 173 -1.80 13.94 7.44
N LEU A 174 -1.53 12.68 7.77
CA LEU A 174 -0.25 12.03 7.53
C LEU A 174 0.11 12.01 6.02
N CYS A 175 -0.85 11.65 5.17
CA CYS A 175 -0.67 11.66 3.71
C CYS A 175 -0.44 13.07 3.17
N MET A 176 -1.15 14.08 3.70
CA MET A 176 -0.95 15.48 3.33
C MET A 176 0.43 15.99 3.74
N LEU A 177 0.87 15.67 4.95
CA LEU A 177 2.23 16.02 5.40
C LEU A 177 3.29 15.35 4.53
N ASN A 178 3.08 14.08 4.15
CA ASN A 178 3.97 13.35 3.25
C ASN A 178 3.99 13.98 1.84
N PHE A 179 2.83 14.39 1.32
CA PHE A 179 2.74 15.15 0.08
C PHE A 179 3.54 16.46 0.15
N LEU A 180 3.32 17.27 1.19
CA LEU A 180 4.04 18.54 1.38
C LEU A 180 5.55 18.32 1.51
N TYR A 181 5.96 17.33 2.31
CA TYR A 181 7.36 16.94 2.45
C TYR A 181 7.96 16.57 1.08
N GLY A 182 7.25 15.75 0.29
CA GLY A 182 7.66 15.39 -1.07
C GLY A 182 7.71 16.58 -2.02
N TYR A 183 6.75 17.48 -1.92
CA TYR A 183 6.69 18.65 -2.77
C TYR A 183 7.94 19.54 -2.64
N PHE A 184 8.45 19.70 -1.42
CA PHE A 184 9.64 20.55 -1.17
C PHE A 184 10.97 19.79 -1.34
N ILE A 185 11.01 18.48 -1.08
CA ILE A 185 12.29 17.75 -0.93
C ILE A 185 12.55 16.74 -2.05
N LEU A 186 11.51 16.12 -2.65
CA LEU A 186 11.71 15.07 -3.65
C LEU A 186 12.24 15.66 -4.98
N PRO A 187 13.48 15.33 -5.41
CA PRO A 187 13.95 15.69 -6.74
C PRO A 187 13.31 14.77 -7.81
N GLU A 188 13.36 15.18 -9.06
CA GLU A 188 13.02 14.31 -10.18
C GLU A 188 14.13 13.28 -10.44
N SER A 189 13.76 12.00 -10.59
CA SER A 189 14.74 10.93 -10.88
C SER A 189 14.89 10.65 -12.36
N LEU A 190 13.85 10.92 -13.16
CA LEU A 190 13.82 10.62 -14.59
C LEU A 190 14.11 11.88 -15.41
N PRO A 191 15.33 12.07 -15.96
CA PRO A 191 15.68 13.18 -16.82
C PRO A 191 14.76 13.26 -18.05
N LYS A 192 14.55 14.45 -18.58
CA LYS A 192 13.65 14.67 -19.73
C LYS A 192 14.04 13.83 -20.95
N GLU A 193 15.34 13.63 -21.15
CA GLU A 193 15.93 12.87 -22.26
C GLU A 193 15.59 11.37 -22.20
N ASN A 194 15.33 10.84 -20.99
CA ASN A 194 15.02 9.44 -20.75
C ASN A 194 13.51 9.17 -20.68
N ARG A 195 12.68 10.21 -20.79
CA ARG A 195 11.23 10.09 -20.77
C ARG A 195 10.73 9.44 -22.04
N ARG A 196 9.67 8.63 -21.89
CA ARG A 196 9.05 7.91 -23.00
C ARG A 196 7.68 8.50 -23.29
N ALA A 197 7.26 8.48 -24.56
CA ALA A 197 5.88 8.82 -24.92
C ALA A 197 4.91 7.81 -24.28
N PHE A 198 3.72 8.30 -23.93
CA PHE A 198 2.65 7.43 -23.41
C PHE A 198 2.22 6.45 -24.51
N ASP A 199 2.16 5.16 -24.18
CA ASP A 199 1.74 4.10 -25.07
C ASP A 199 0.66 3.24 -24.41
N ILE A 200 -0.56 3.35 -24.91
CA ILE A 200 -1.73 2.61 -24.41
C ILE A 200 -1.56 1.09 -24.51
N LYS A 201 -0.77 0.59 -25.46
CA LYS A 201 -0.51 -0.84 -25.60
C LYS A 201 0.34 -1.39 -24.46
N ARG A 202 1.22 -0.57 -23.90
CA ARG A 202 2.01 -0.89 -22.68
C ARG A 202 1.21 -0.71 -21.41
N ALA A 203 0.22 0.17 -21.42
CA ALA A 203 -0.69 0.41 -20.31
C ALA A 203 -1.78 -0.68 -20.17
N ASN A 204 -1.64 -1.81 -20.86
CA ASN A 204 -2.60 -2.90 -20.84
C ASN A 204 -2.22 -3.96 -19.79
N PRO A 205 -2.97 -4.10 -18.67
CA PRO A 205 -2.67 -5.10 -17.63
C PRO A 205 -2.75 -6.54 -18.17
N ILE A 206 -3.65 -6.81 -19.12
CA ILE A 206 -3.84 -8.14 -19.73
C ILE A 206 -2.66 -8.49 -20.65
N GLY A 207 -1.98 -7.49 -21.22
CA GLY A 207 -0.81 -7.68 -22.08
C GLY A 207 0.33 -8.42 -21.38
N SER A 208 0.49 -8.21 -20.08
CA SER A 208 1.48 -8.88 -19.26
C SER A 208 1.30 -10.40 -19.22
N PHE A 209 0.06 -10.90 -19.21
CA PHE A 209 -0.25 -12.33 -19.26
C PHE A 209 0.12 -12.97 -20.61
N LYS A 210 0.04 -12.22 -21.72
CA LYS A 210 0.48 -12.72 -23.03
C LYS A 210 1.99 -12.95 -23.07
N HIS A 211 2.77 -12.12 -22.38
CA HIS A 211 4.21 -12.31 -22.26
C HIS A 211 4.58 -13.55 -21.43
N LEU A 212 3.79 -13.90 -20.42
CA LEU A 212 4.02 -15.08 -19.58
C LEU A 212 3.94 -16.38 -20.39
N LYS A 213 3.06 -16.43 -21.42
CA LYS A 213 2.95 -17.60 -22.32
C LYS A 213 4.24 -17.92 -23.08
N LYS A 214 5.18 -16.96 -23.20
CA LYS A 214 6.49 -17.19 -23.82
C LYS A 214 7.45 -17.98 -22.92
N TYR A 215 7.14 -18.12 -21.63
CA TYR A 215 7.97 -18.76 -20.63
C TYR A 215 7.19 -19.84 -19.85
N PRO A 216 6.89 -21.01 -20.49
CA PRO A 216 6.05 -22.05 -19.85
C PRO A 216 6.60 -22.53 -18.51
N SER A 217 7.92 -22.57 -18.35
CA SER A 217 8.58 -22.96 -17.11
C SER A 217 8.25 -22.04 -15.90
N LEU A 218 7.83 -20.80 -16.15
CA LEU A 218 7.48 -19.86 -15.10
C LEU A 218 6.01 -19.94 -14.69
N ILE A 219 5.15 -20.59 -15.48
CA ILE A 219 3.70 -20.62 -15.22
C ILE A 219 3.40 -21.29 -13.88
N GLY A 220 4.06 -22.41 -13.57
CA GLY A 220 3.89 -23.09 -12.29
C GLY A 220 4.29 -22.24 -11.08
N LEU A 221 5.42 -21.54 -11.19
CA LEU A 221 5.88 -20.61 -10.16
C LEU A 221 4.92 -19.43 -9.96
N VAL A 222 4.44 -18.84 -11.05
CA VAL A 222 3.46 -17.74 -11.01
C VAL A 222 2.15 -18.20 -10.39
N ALA A 223 1.68 -19.42 -10.73
CA ALA A 223 0.47 -20.00 -10.14
C ALA A 223 0.65 -20.23 -8.63
N ALA A 224 1.79 -20.77 -8.19
CA ALA A 224 2.09 -20.98 -6.78
C ALA A 224 2.12 -19.65 -6.00
N VAL A 225 2.79 -18.63 -6.56
CA VAL A 225 2.82 -17.27 -5.98
C VAL A 225 1.42 -16.67 -5.92
N PHE A 226 0.61 -16.82 -6.98
CA PHE A 226 -0.78 -16.34 -7.00
C PHE A 226 -1.61 -16.99 -5.89
N ILE A 227 -1.55 -18.30 -5.71
CA ILE A 227 -2.27 -19.03 -4.66
C ILE A 227 -1.81 -18.57 -3.27
N LEU A 228 -0.48 -18.43 -3.06
CA LEU A 228 0.08 -17.98 -1.80
C LEU A 228 -0.39 -16.57 -1.43
N TYR A 229 -0.35 -15.63 -2.38
CA TYR A 229 -0.84 -14.27 -2.14
C TYR A 229 -2.35 -14.24 -1.93
N THR A 230 -3.12 -15.06 -2.65
CA THR A 230 -4.58 -15.19 -2.44
C THR A 230 -4.88 -15.64 -1.03
N ALA A 231 -4.21 -16.69 -0.54
CA ALA A 231 -4.37 -17.17 0.83
C ALA A 231 -3.97 -16.10 1.87
N SER A 232 -2.85 -15.41 1.67
CA SER A 232 -2.40 -14.33 2.56
C SER A 232 -3.40 -13.18 2.63
N HIS A 233 -3.92 -12.74 1.48
CA HIS A 233 -4.91 -11.66 1.43
C HIS A 233 -6.26 -12.06 2.00
N ALA A 234 -6.68 -13.34 1.86
CA ALA A 234 -7.89 -13.83 2.49
C ALA A 234 -7.84 -13.71 4.03
N ILE A 235 -6.70 -14.03 4.63
CA ILE A 235 -6.49 -13.83 6.07
C ILE A 235 -6.52 -12.34 6.42
N GLN A 236 -5.76 -11.52 5.72
CA GLN A 236 -5.66 -10.08 6.03
C GLN A 236 -7.00 -9.35 5.89
N SER A 237 -7.79 -9.67 4.87
CA SER A 237 -9.09 -9.03 4.64
C SER A 237 -10.16 -9.40 5.66
N ASN A 238 -10.06 -10.61 6.25
CA ASN A 238 -11.06 -11.11 7.20
C ASN A 238 -10.62 -10.98 8.66
N TRP A 239 -9.34 -10.73 8.95
CA TRP A 239 -8.81 -10.80 10.31
C TRP A 239 -9.59 -9.94 11.30
N SER A 240 -9.84 -8.69 11.00
CA SER A 240 -10.57 -7.76 11.86
C SER A 240 -12.01 -8.24 12.11
N TYR A 241 -12.74 -8.59 11.06
CA TYR A 241 -14.10 -9.10 11.17
C TYR A 241 -14.17 -10.42 11.95
N PHE A 242 -13.29 -11.35 11.66
CA PHE A 242 -13.25 -12.65 12.33
C PHE A 242 -12.93 -12.51 13.82
N THR A 243 -11.94 -11.72 14.19
CA THR A 243 -11.53 -11.58 15.59
C THR A 243 -12.54 -10.77 16.40
N MET A 244 -13.16 -9.76 15.83
CA MET A 244 -14.28 -9.05 16.45
C MET A 244 -15.47 -9.98 16.67
N TYR A 245 -15.86 -10.78 15.67
CA TYR A 245 -16.97 -11.71 15.76
C TYR A 245 -16.72 -12.85 16.75
N GLN A 246 -15.58 -13.53 16.63
CA GLN A 246 -15.29 -14.76 17.38
C GLN A 246 -14.86 -14.49 18.81
N PHE A 247 -14.11 -13.40 19.05
CA PHE A 247 -13.48 -13.13 20.34
C PHE A 247 -14.01 -11.86 21.00
N ASN A 248 -14.95 -11.14 20.37
CA ASN A 248 -15.45 -9.83 20.82
C ASN A 248 -14.32 -8.81 21.06
N TRP A 249 -13.30 -8.86 20.20
CA TRP A 249 -12.19 -7.92 20.28
C TRP A 249 -12.63 -6.53 19.81
N ASP A 250 -12.15 -5.50 20.50
CA ASP A 250 -12.23 -4.11 20.06
C ASP A 250 -11.14 -3.78 19.02
N GLU A 251 -11.19 -2.60 18.45
CA GLU A 251 -10.23 -2.12 17.44
C GLU A 251 -8.80 -2.13 17.98
N LYS A 252 -8.61 -1.86 19.28
CA LYS A 252 -7.31 -1.89 19.94
C LYS A 252 -6.72 -3.28 19.96
N MET A 253 -7.49 -4.28 20.37
CA MET A 253 -7.04 -5.69 20.40
C MET A 253 -6.72 -6.20 19.00
N VAL A 254 -7.55 -5.85 18.01
CA VAL A 254 -7.28 -6.16 16.61
C VAL A 254 -5.98 -5.51 16.14
N GLY A 255 -5.80 -4.22 16.43
CA GLY A 255 -4.59 -3.48 16.06
C GLY A 255 -3.32 -4.07 16.70
N LEU A 256 -3.37 -4.39 17.99
CA LEU A 256 -2.25 -5.01 18.73
C LEU A 256 -1.92 -6.41 18.18
N SER A 257 -2.94 -7.22 17.84
CA SER A 257 -2.72 -8.56 17.27
C SER A 257 -2.03 -8.50 15.91
N LEU A 258 -2.43 -7.56 15.05
CA LEU A 258 -1.78 -7.33 13.76
C LEU A 258 -0.35 -6.83 13.93
N GLY A 259 -0.12 -5.95 14.91
CA GLY A 259 1.22 -5.50 15.27
C GLY A 259 2.11 -6.66 15.75
N ALA A 260 1.58 -7.56 16.58
CA ALA A 260 2.29 -8.75 17.04
C ALA A 260 2.63 -9.71 15.87
N ILE A 261 1.68 -9.95 14.96
CA ILE A 261 1.92 -10.74 13.73
C ILE A 261 3.03 -10.10 12.91
N GLY A 262 2.97 -8.79 12.69
CA GLY A 262 4.00 -8.06 11.94
C GLY A 262 5.38 -8.18 12.59
N LEU A 263 5.46 -8.09 13.91
CA LEU A 263 6.70 -8.25 14.66
C LEU A 263 7.27 -9.67 14.53
N LEU A 264 6.43 -10.69 14.63
CA LEU A 264 6.85 -12.09 14.43
C LEU A 264 7.36 -12.33 13.01
N VAL A 265 6.68 -11.80 12.00
CA VAL A 265 7.14 -11.87 10.60
C VAL A 265 8.49 -11.18 10.43
N ALA A 266 8.68 -10.01 11.02
CA ALA A 266 9.95 -9.27 10.97
C ALA A 266 11.08 -10.05 11.66
N LEU A 267 10.82 -10.69 12.81
CA LEU A 267 11.79 -11.54 13.51
C LEU A 267 12.17 -12.77 12.67
N VAL A 268 11.19 -13.45 12.08
CA VAL A 268 11.45 -14.62 11.21
C VAL A 268 12.27 -14.21 9.99
N GLN A 269 11.84 -13.18 9.26
CA GLN A 269 12.52 -12.75 8.02
C GLN A 269 13.85 -12.03 8.28
N GLY A 270 13.96 -11.27 9.36
CA GLY A 270 15.17 -10.49 9.68
C GLY A 270 16.25 -11.26 10.40
N VAL A 271 15.87 -12.20 11.26
CA VAL A 271 16.79 -12.92 12.15
C VAL A 271 16.83 -14.40 11.83
N LEU A 272 15.70 -15.11 11.95
CA LEU A 272 15.66 -16.58 11.83
C LEU A 272 16.11 -17.08 10.47
N ILE A 273 15.73 -16.42 9.38
CA ILE A 273 16.09 -16.85 8.04
C ILE A 273 17.63 -16.87 7.82
N ARG A 274 18.35 -15.97 8.49
CA ARG A 274 19.82 -15.93 8.42
C ARG A 274 20.48 -17.16 9.04
N TRP A 275 19.80 -17.77 10.02
CA TRP A 275 20.29 -18.98 10.70
C TRP A 275 19.82 -20.26 10.00
N ILE A 276 18.64 -20.23 9.43
CA ILE A 276 18.03 -21.40 8.78
C ILE A 276 18.55 -21.58 7.35
N HIS A 277 18.67 -20.52 6.58
CA HIS A 277 19.09 -20.58 5.18
C HIS A 277 20.44 -21.30 4.93
N PRO A 278 21.49 -21.15 5.78
CA PRO A 278 22.72 -21.91 5.60
C PRO A 278 22.61 -23.41 5.91
N ILE A 279 21.50 -23.84 6.54
CA ILE A 279 21.26 -25.24 6.97
C ILE A 279 20.38 -25.98 5.94
N LEU A 280 19.62 -25.22 5.12
CA LEU A 280 18.80 -25.73 4.01
C LEU A 280 19.58 -25.72 2.69
#